data_d04299e6af0df962a97aa4237adde109
#
_entry.id   d04299e6af0df962a97aa4237adde109
#
_cell.length_a   1.000
_cell.length_b   1.000
_cell.length_c   1.000
_cell.angle_alpha   90.00
_cell.angle_beta   90.00
_cell.angle_gamma   90.00
#
_symmetry.space_group_name_H-M   'P 1'
#
loop_
_entity.id
_entity.type
_entity.pdbx_description
1 polymer ?
#
loop_
_entity_poly.entity_id
_entity_poly.type
_entity_poly.pdbx_seq_one_letter_code
_entity_poly.pdbx_strand_id
1 'polypeptide(L)'
;DKLNLNGKKDSIEVLDKIFSAKVNPKLVNNVLYKTNANFKGRHAKTKQQNEVSGPTSKIYAQKGTGNARHASKKAPIFVGGGIAHGPKGELSYKKRKLNKSEKKQSIATLISEKK
;
A
#
# COMPACT_ATOMS: atom_id res chain seq x y z
N ASP A 1 -30.76 14.95 16.48
CA ASP A 1 -31.99 15.49 15.90
C ASP A 1 -31.85 15.59 14.39
N LYS A 2 -32.79 15.01 13.62
CA LYS A 2 -32.88 15.21 12.16
C LYS A 2 -34.06 16.13 11.86
N LEU A 3 -33.87 17.06 10.96
CA LEU A 3 -34.94 17.90 10.43
C LEU A 3 -35.62 17.16 9.27
N ASN A 4 -36.92 16.98 9.38
CA ASN A 4 -37.75 16.54 8.26
C ASN A 4 -37.83 17.64 7.20
N LEU A 5 -38.20 17.27 5.94
CA LEU A 5 -38.46 18.22 4.85
C LEU A 5 -39.45 19.35 5.23
N ASN A 6 -40.25 19.14 6.25
CA ASN A 6 -41.20 20.11 6.81
C ASN A 6 -40.65 20.90 8.02
N GLY A 7 -39.33 20.83 8.31
CA GLY A 7 -38.70 21.57 9.41
C GLY A 7 -39.05 21.09 10.84
N LYS A 8 -39.76 19.96 10.97
CA LYS A 8 -40.05 19.39 12.29
C LYS A 8 -38.86 18.54 12.76
N LYS A 9 -38.50 18.67 14.04
CA LYS A 9 -37.47 17.84 14.69
C LYS A 9 -38.05 16.49 15.05
N ASP A 10 -37.52 15.41 14.46
CA ASP A 10 -37.82 14.05 14.89
C ASP A 10 -36.70 13.54 15.77
N SER A 11 -37.04 12.95 16.92
CA SER A 11 -36.13 12.23 17.78
C SER A 11 -36.08 10.75 17.36
N ILE A 12 -34.90 10.24 17.11
CA ILE A 12 -34.70 8.81 16.83
C ILE A 12 -34.05 8.20 18.05
N GLU A 13 -34.66 7.18 18.64
CA GLU A 13 -34.06 6.39 19.68
C GLU A 13 -32.90 5.58 19.10
N VAL A 14 -31.72 5.78 19.67
CA VAL A 14 -30.49 5.14 19.21
C VAL A 14 -29.91 4.29 20.33
N LEU A 15 -29.42 3.08 20.01
CA LEU A 15 -28.80 2.19 20.98
C LEU A 15 -27.57 2.85 21.61
N ASP A 16 -27.63 3.20 22.87
CA ASP A 16 -26.55 3.84 23.64
C ASP A 16 -25.24 3.05 23.57
N LYS A 17 -25.32 1.72 23.49
CA LYS A 17 -24.17 0.83 23.37
C LYS A 17 -23.23 1.16 22.20
N ILE A 18 -23.78 1.70 21.10
CA ILE A 18 -23.00 2.07 19.90
C ILE A 18 -22.45 3.48 20.01
N PHE A 19 -23.22 4.39 20.62
CA PHE A 19 -22.94 5.83 20.64
C PHE A 19 -22.26 6.30 21.95
N SER A 20 -21.97 5.39 22.89
CA SER A 20 -21.23 5.66 24.12
C SER A 20 -19.79 5.12 24.09
N ALA A 21 -19.28 4.76 22.91
CA ALA A 21 -17.93 4.26 22.79
C ALA A 21 -16.89 5.33 23.16
N LYS A 22 -15.94 4.98 24.04
CA LYS A 22 -14.85 5.88 24.43
C LYS A 22 -14.02 6.27 23.20
N VAL A 23 -13.93 7.56 22.93
CA VAL A 23 -13.16 8.08 21.79
C VAL A 23 -11.67 7.82 21.97
N ASN A 24 -11.05 7.16 20.98
CA ASN A 24 -9.62 6.89 20.96
C ASN A 24 -9.01 7.40 19.64
N PRO A 25 -8.49 8.64 19.62
CA PRO A 25 -7.97 9.26 18.41
C PRO A 25 -6.74 8.52 17.84
N LYS A 26 -5.90 7.94 18.71
CA LYS A 26 -4.73 7.17 18.25
C LYS A 26 -5.14 5.92 17.44
N LEU A 27 -6.18 5.23 17.89
CA LEU A 27 -6.71 4.06 17.18
C LEU A 27 -7.29 4.48 15.82
N VAL A 28 -8.09 5.53 15.79
CA VAL A 28 -8.69 6.05 14.55
C VAL A 28 -7.61 6.45 13.56
N ASN A 29 -6.61 7.22 13.99
CA ASN A 29 -5.50 7.62 13.13
C ASN A 29 -4.70 6.43 12.57
N ASN A 30 -4.45 5.40 13.38
CA ASN A 30 -3.76 4.19 12.92
C ASN A 30 -4.56 3.43 11.86
N VAL A 31 -5.88 3.29 12.07
CA VAL A 31 -6.77 2.64 11.10
C VAL A 31 -6.85 3.44 9.81
N LEU A 32 -7.01 4.76 9.87
CA LEU A 32 -7.02 5.65 8.70
C LEU A 32 -5.70 5.58 7.94
N TYR A 33 -4.56 5.65 8.64
CA TYR A 33 -3.25 5.55 8.02
C TYR A 33 -3.06 4.23 7.26
N LYS A 34 -3.40 3.09 7.89
CA LYS A 34 -3.32 1.77 7.25
C LYS A 34 -4.26 1.65 6.05
N THR A 35 -5.48 2.18 6.16
CA THR A 35 -6.48 2.17 5.09
C THR A 35 -6.02 3.00 3.90
N ASN A 36 -5.56 4.23 4.14
CA ASN A 36 -5.04 5.11 3.10
C ASN A 36 -3.79 4.53 2.42
N ALA A 37 -2.87 3.94 3.20
CA ALA A 37 -1.69 3.29 2.65
C ALA A 37 -2.06 2.10 1.75
N ASN A 38 -3.09 1.33 2.13
CA ASN A 38 -3.59 0.22 1.32
C ASN A 38 -4.32 0.68 0.05
N PHE A 39 -5.01 1.81 0.13
CA PHE A 39 -5.69 2.41 -1.02
C PHE A 39 -4.70 3.00 -2.02
N LYS A 40 -3.71 3.75 -1.55
CA LYS A 40 -2.68 4.34 -2.40
C LYS A 40 -1.78 3.29 -3.06
N GLY A 41 -1.54 2.15 -2.41
CA GLY A 41 -0.65 1.11 -2.93
C GLY A 41 0.81 1.56 -3.02
N ARG A 42 1.57 0.89 -3.87
CA ARG A 42 2.97 1.24 -4.18
C ARG A 42 3.16 1.19 -5.70
N HIS A 43 3.33 2.32 -6.32
CA HIS A 43 3.50 2.44 -7.78
C HIS A 43 4.98 2.36 -8.23
N ALA A 44 5.93 2.61 -7.33
CA ALA A 44 7.34 2.57 -7.65
C ALA A 44 7.75 1.19 -8.19
N LYS A 45 8.27 1.17 -9.42
CA LYS A 45 8.75 -0.03 -10.10
C LYS A 45 10.08 0.24 -10.78
N THR A 46 11.01 -0.68 -10.66
CA THR A 46 12.28 -0.69 -11.40
C THR A 46 12.33 -1.92 -12.29
N LYS A 47 12.99 -1.80 -13.43
CA LYS A 47 13.16 -2.92 -14.36
C LYS A 47 14.15 -3.93 -13.80
N GLN A 48 13.73 -5.18 -13.70
CA GLN A 48 14.61 -6.31 -13.40
C GLN A 48 15.40 -6.73 -14.64
N GLN A 49 16.42 -7.58 -14.48
CA GLN A 49 17.27 -8.04 -15.57
C GLN A 49 16.48 -8.67 -16.73
N ASN A 50 15.40 -9.39 -16.44
CA ASN A 50 14.53 -9.99 -17.45
C ASN A 50 13.61 -8.97 -18.16
N GLU A 51 13.36 -7.82 -17.54
CA GLU A 51 12.49 -6.76 -18.08
C GLU A 51 13.27 -5.73 -18.91
N VAL A 52 14.60 -5.74 -18.83
CA VAL A 52 15.44 -4.84 -19.62
C VAL A 52 15.51 -5.34 -21.06
N SER A 53 15.19 -4.45 -22.03
CA SER A 53 15.37 -4.72 -23.45
C SER A 53 16.85 -4.69 -23.82
N GLY A 54 17.31 -5.64 -24.61
CA GLY A 54 18.70 -5.72 -25.08
C GLY A 54 19.07 -7.14 -25.52
N PRO A 55 20.24 -7.31 -26.13
CA PRO A 55 20.69 -8.61 -26.64
C PRO A 55 20.84 -9.61 -25.49
N THR A 56 20.48 -10.87 -25.79
CA THR A 56 20.63 -12.00 -24.87
C THR A 56 21.92 -12.78 -25.10
N SER A 57 22.63 -12.49 -26.21
CA SER A 57 23.89 -13.11 -26.52
C SER A 57 24.98 -12.75 -25.51
N LYS A 58 25.99 -13.63 -25.43
CA LYS A 58 27.20 -13.39 -24.63
C LYS A 58 27.94 -12.16 -25.17
N ILE A 59 28.42 -11.26 -24.29
CA ILE A 59 29.02 -9.99 -24.70
C ILE A 59 30.31 -10.22 -25.52
N TYR A 60 31.14 -11.19 -25.08
CA TYR A 60 32.42 -11.54 -25.75
C TYR A 60 32.82 -12.99 -25.38
N ALA A 61 33.85 -13.51 -26.03
CA ALA A 61 34.33 -14.87 -25.84
C ALA A 61 34.77 -15.14 -24.37
N GLN A 62 34.62 -16.39 -23.94
CA GLN A 62 34.92 -16.84 -22.56
C GLN A 62 36.40 -16.64 -22.16
N LYS A 63 37.31 -16.71 -23.10
CA LYS A 63 38.77 -16.60 -22.92
C LYS A 63 39.37 -15.72 -24.02
N GLY A 64 40.56 -15.20 -23.79
CA GLY A 64 41.32 -14.46 -24.79
C GLY A 64 41.03 -12.96 -24.88
N THR A 65 40.12 -12.41 -24.09
CA THR A 65 39.76 -10.97 -24.11
C THR A 65 40.48 -10.14 -23.04
N GLY A 66 41.10 -10.75 -22.05
CA GLY A 66 41.67 -10.04 -20.92
C GLY A 66 40.63 -9.41 -19.93
N ASN A 67 39.35 -9.46 -20.24
CA ASN A 67 38.27 -8.89 -19.47
C ASN A 67 37.61 -9.91 -18.52
N ALA A 68 36.89 -9.40 -17.53
CA ALA A 68 36.09 -10.24 -16.65
C ALA A 68 35.01 -11.00 -17.44
N ARG A 69 34.70 -12.22 -17.01
CA ARG A 69 33.73 -13.09 -17.71
C ARG A 69 32.31 -12.63 -17.47
N HIS A 70 31.59 -12.22 -18.52
CA HIS A 70 30.19 -11.80 -18.46
C HIS A 70 29.35 -12.48 -19.52
N ALA A 71 28.10 -12.81 -19.16
CA ALA A 71 27.16 -13.43 -20.08
C ALA A 71 26.33 -12.37 -20.80
N SER A 72 25.64 -11.49 -20.08
CA SER A 72 24.69 -10.54 -20.68
C SER A 72 24.94 -9.11 -20.17
N LYS A 73 24.80 -8.15 -21.09
CA LYS A 73 24.87 -6.71 -20.79
C LYS A 73 23.70 -6.20 -19.93
N LYS A 74 22.65 -7.02 -19.76
CA LYS A 74 21.48 -6.71 -18.91
C LYS A 74 21.75 -6.90 -17.42
N ALA A 75 22.91 -7.46 -17.03
CA ALA A 75 23.24 -7.71 -15.64
C ALA A 75 23.30 -6.39 -14.82
N PRO A 76 22.97 -6.43 -13.52
CA PRO A 76 22.94 -5.22 -12.66
C PRO A 76 24.26 -4.46 -12.53
N ILE A 77 25.37 -5.11 -12.84
CA ILE A 77 26.71 -4.52 -12.79
C ILE A 77 26.99 -3.53 -13.93
N PHE A 78 26.19 -3.58 -14.99
CA PHE A 78 26.36 -2.69 -16.15
C PHE A 78 25.46 -1.48 -16.05
N VAL A 79 25.93 -0.35 -16.56
CA VAL A 79 25.10 0.85 -16.76
C VAL A 79 23.95 0.51 -17.74
N GLY A 80 22.71 0.76 -17.32
CA GLY A 80 21.52 0.39 -18.09
C GLY A 80 21.07 -1.07 -17.88
N GLY A 81 21.76 -1.84 -17.02
CA GLY A 81 21.31 -3.16 -16.60
C GLY A 81 20.11 -3.11 -15.64
N GLY A 82 19.54 -4.28 -15.36
CA GLY A 82 18.41 -4.41 -14.43
C GLY A 82 18.80 -4.14 -12.99
N ILE A 83 17.85 -3.70 -12.18
CA ILE A 83 18.05 -3.44 -10.73
C ILE A 83 17.71 -4.71 -9.95
N ALA A 84 18.68 -5.20 -9.16
CA ALA A 84 18.45 -6.29 -8.22
C ALA A 84 17.70 -5.80 -6.99
N HIS A 85 16.69 -6.56 -6.52
CA HIS A 85 15.89 -6.26 -5.33
C HIS A 85 15.20 -4.87 -5.31
N GLY A 86 15.05 -4.24 -6.45
CA GLY A 86 14.32 -2.98 -6.57
C GLY A 86 12.81 -3.12 -6.33
N PRO A 87 12.08 -2.00 -6.21
CA PRO A 87 10.63 -2.01 -6.05
C PRO A 87 9.96 -2.61 -7.30
N LYS A 88 8.97 -3.47 -7.08
CA LYS A 88 8.26 -4.23 -8.14
C LYS A 88 6.85 -3.69 -8.45
N GLY A 89 6.51 -2.52 -7.94
CA GLY A 89 5.19 -1.92 -8.14
C GLY A 89 4.08 -2.59 -7.32
N GLU A 90 2.86 -2.48 -7.81
CA GLU A 90 1.66 -2.96 -7.13
C GLU A 90 1.62 -4.49 -6.95
N LEU A 91 2.14 -5.25 -7.91
CA LEU A 91 2.15 -6.72 -7.87
C LEU A 91 2.83 -7.31 -6.64
N SER A 92 3.80 -6.61 -6.07
CA SER A 92 4.52 -7.08 -4.88
C SER A 92 4.13 -6.32 -3.60
N TYR A 93 3.17 -5.42 -3.67
CA TYR A 93 2.73 -4.65 -2.50
C TYR A 93 1.91 -5.51 -1.55
N LYS A 94 2.45 -5.73 -0.36
CA LYS A 94 1.72 -6.40 0.72
C LYS A 94 0.84 -5.38 1.43
N LYS A 95 -0.49 -5.53 1.33
CA LYS A 95 -1.45 -4.71 2.05
C LYS A 95 -1.25 -4.83 3.56
N ARG A 96 -1.30 -3.72 4.27
CA ARG A 96 -1.22 -3.69 5.73
C ARG A 96 -2.47 -4.30 6.34
N LYS A 97 -2.30 -5.34 7.13
CA LYS A 97 -3.42 -6.03 7.78
C LYS A 97 -4.04 -5.13 8.87
N LEU A 98 -5.35 -5.01 8.83
CA LEU A 98 -6.17 -4.37 9.86
C LEU A 98 -6.89 -5.44 10.65
N ASN A 99 -6.82 -5.37 11.98
CA ASN A 99 -7.59 -6.26 12.84
C ASN A 99 -9.08 -5.91 12.74
N LYS A 100 -9.94 -6.93 12.72
CA LYS A 100 -11.40 -6.74 12.64
C LYS A 100 -11.93 -5.95 13.84
N SER A 101 -11.39 -6.21 15.06
CA SER A 101 -11.74 -5.50 16.29
C SER A 101 -11.34 -4.02 16.23
N GLU A 102 -10.10 -3.70 15.82
CA GLU A 102 -9.63 -2.32 15.66
C GLU A 102 -10.52 -1.53 14.69
N LYS A 103 -10.89 -2.14 13.56
CA LYS A 103 -11.79 -1.52 12.58
C LYS A 103 -13.17 -1.24 13.16
N LYS A 104 -13.79 -2.22 13.83
CA LYS A 104 -15.11 -2.05 14.48
C LYS A 104 -15.08 -0.96 15.54
N GLN A 105 -14.07 -0.97 16.40
CA GLN A 105 -13.91 0.02 17.46
C GLN A 105 -13.65 1.43 16.92
N SER A 106 -12.85 1.59 15.85
CA SER A 106 -12.63 2.90 15.24
C SER A 106 -13.90 3.47 14.62
N ILE A 107 -14.73 2.63 14.00
CA ILE A 107 -16.03 3.05 13.46
C ILE A 107 -16.97 3.47 14.59
N ALA A 108 -17.06 2.68 15.66
CA ALA A 108 -17.89 3.02 16.82
C ALA A 108 -17.47 4.35 17.46
N THR A 109 -16.16 4.60 17.62
CA THR A 109 -15.66 5.87 18.15
C THR A 109 -15.99 7.07 17.27
N LEU A 110 -15.87 6.93 15.94
CA LEU A 110 -16.22 8.01 15.00
C LEU A 110 -17.73 8.31 15.01
N ILE A 111 -18.57 7.26 15.13
CA ILE A 111 -20.02 7.44 15.21
C ILE A 111 -20.38 8.13 16.54
N SER A 112 -19.75 7.75 17.65
CA SER A 112 -19.98 8.37 18.96
C SER A 112 -19.56 9.84 18.99
N GLU A 113 -18.52 10.23 18.27
CA GLU A 113 -18.05 11.61 18.17
C GLU A 113 -19.01 12.50 17.34
N LYS A 114 -19.77 11.88 16.42
CA LYS A 114 -20.72 12.57 15.54
C LYS A 114 -22.13 12.72 16.14
N LYS A 115 -22.38 12.19 17.35
CA LYS A 115 -23.64 12.34 18.07
C LYS A 115 -23.82 13.77 18.51
#